data_a30e1790604552abc847decbc6b409c7
#
_entry.id   a30e1790604552abc847decbc6b409c7
#
_cell.length_a   1.000
_cell.length_b   1.000
_cell.length_c   1.000
_cell.angle_alpha   90.00
_cell.angle_beta   90.00
_cell.angle_gamma   90.00
#
_symmetry.space_group_name_H-M   'P 1'
#
loop_
_entity.id
_entity.type
_entity.pdbx_description
1 polymer ?
#
loop_
_entity_poly.entity_id
_entity_poly.type
_entity_poly.pdbx_seq_one_letter_code
_entity_poly.pdbx_strand_id
1 'polypeptide(L)'
;MCMMTGVNIEPIELSSLLNSPNLFCQEVKRHFHPLEYFHLYLKEGYYPFYFENKKMYHNVIENVINYIVDNELTMFRGLEVGNSRRIKALLQVLSKMVPYEVDISKLSRTIGIQRPTTLKYLKNLEEAALIRRL
;
A
#
# COMPACT_ATOMS: atom_id res chain seq x y z
N MET A 1 11.62 7.63 -5.21
CA MET A 1 12.76 6.78 -4.84
C MET A 1 14.08 7.53 -4.94
N CYS A 2 14.40 8.20 -6.04
CA CYS A 2 15.65 8.98 -6.18
C CYS A 2 15.86 10.01 -5.07
N MET A 3 14.83 10.81 -4.73
CA MET A 3 14.92 11.79 -3.64
C MET A 3 15.27 11.14 -2.27
N MET A 4 14.89 9.89 -2.07
CA MET A 4 15.08 9.16 -0.82
C MET A 4 16.47 8.51 -0.71
N THR A 5 17.14 8.32 -1.82
CA THR A 5 18.51 7.77 -1.90
C THR A 5 19.58 8.85 -2.04
N GLY A 6 19.18 10.13 -2.07
CA GLY A 6 20.08 11.27 -2.30
C GLY A 6 20.55 11.42 -3.75
N VAL A 7 20.02 10.62 -4.66
CA VAL A 7 20.34 10.71 -6.09
C VAL A 7 19.48 11.82 -6.71
N ASN A 8 20.15 12.86 -7.20
CA ASN A 8 19.49 13.94 -7.92
C ASN A 8 19.51 13.63 -9.43
N ILE A 9 18.35 13.40 -10.00
CA ILE A 9 18.16 13.26 -11.44
C ILE A 9 17.29 14.42 -11.88
N GLU A 10 17.73 15.18 -12.85
CA GLU A 10 16.97 16.31 -13.37
C GLU A 10 15.64 15.84 -14.02
N PRO A 11 14.56 16.60 -13.85
CA PRO A 11 13.29 16.30 -14.51
C PRO A 11 13.47 16.25 -16.03
N ILE A 12 12.93 15.21 -16.63
CA ILE A 12 12.99 15.00 -18.09
C ILE A 12 11.59 15.18 -18.67
N GLU A 13 11.50 15.88 -19.78
CA GLU A 13 10.24 16.01 -20.50
C GLU A 13 9.77 14.65 -21.04
N LEU A 14 8.46 14.43 -20.98
CA LEU A 14 7.83 13.19 -21.46
C LEU A 14 8.14 12.92 -22.93
N SER A 15 8.16 13.97 -23.76
CA SER A 15 8.52 13.90 -25.17
C SER A 15 9.92 13.34 -25.40
N SER A 16 10.89 13.78 -24.62
CA SER A 16 12.29 13.31 -24.68
C SER A 16 12.40 11.85 -24.23
N LEU A 17 11.66 11.49 -23.19
CA LEU A 17 11.59 10.11 -22.70
C LEU A 17 11.02 9.14 -23.74
N LEU A 18 9.95 9.53 -24.41
CA LEU A 18 9.30 8.70 -25.44
C LEU A 18 10.15 8.57 -26.71
N ASN A 19 10.86 9.62 -27.10
CA ASN A 19 11.70 9.61 -28.29
C ASN A 19 13.04 8.89 -28.11
N SER A 20 13.58 8.89 -26.89
CA SER A 20 14.91 8.33 -26.60
C SER A 20 14.99 7.64 -25.25
N PRO A 21 14.20 6.60 -24.99
CA PRO A 21 14.13 5.93 -23.67
C PRO A 21 15.48 5.33 -23.24
N ASN A 22 16.31 4.89 -24.18
CA ASN A 22 17.61 4.29 -23.89
C ASN A 22 18.62 5.29 -23.31
N LEU A 23 18.59 6.55 -23.76
CA LEU A 23 19.47 7.59 -23.20
C LEU A 23 19.11 7.87 -21.73
N PHE A 24 17.83 7.96 -21.45
CA PHE A 24 17.35 8.11 -20.08
C PHE A 24 17.76 6.93 -19.18
N CYS A 25 17.56 5.69 -19.68
CA CYS A 25 17.99 4.49 -18.93
C CYS A 25 19.49 4.46 -18.65
N GLN A 26 20.31 4.92 -19.58
CA GLN A 26 21.77 5.00 -19.38
C GLN A 26 22.13 6.08 -18.34
N GLU A 27 21.49 7.24 -18.38
CA GLU A 27 21.71 8.30 -17.41
C GLU A 27 21.30 7.87 -16.00
N VAL A 28 20.12 7.27 -15.85
CA VAL A 28 19.68 6.72 -14.56
C VAL A 28 20.66 5.68 -14.04
N LYS A 29 21.13 4.76 -14.88
CA LYS A 29 22.07 3.69 -14.49
C LYS A 29 23.44 4.21 -14.04
N ARG A 30 23.88 5.38 -14.50
CA ARG A 30 25.12 5.99 -14.05
C ARG A 30 25.08 6.42 -12.59
N HIS A 31 23.91 6.85 -12.14
CA HIS A 31 23.71 7.44 -10.81
C HIS A 31 22.97 6.53 -9.84
N PHE A 32 22.25 5.55 -10.36
CA PHE A 32 21.34 4.76 -9.57
C PHE A 32 21.09 3.38 -10.20
N HIS A 33 21.20 2.33 -9.40
CA HIS A 33 20.86 0.96 -9.79
C HIS A 33 19.49 0.57 -9.22
N PRO A 34 18.38 0.79 -9.94
CA PRO A 34 17.04 0.60 -9.40
C PRO A 34 16.78 -0.81 -8.85
N LEU A 35 17.39 -1.83 -9.46
CA LEU A 35 17.18 -3.23 -9.06
C LEU A 35 17.79 -3.57 -7.70
N GLU A 36 18.85 -2.89 -7.28
CA GLU A 36 19.44 -3.07 -5.94
C GLU A 36 18.45 -2.67 -4.83
N TYR A 37 17.64 -1.65 -5.09
CA TYR A 37 16.64 -1.13 -4.15
C TYR A 37 15.27 -1.79 -4.33
N PHE A 38 15.08 -2.57 -5.39
CA PHE A 38 13.78 -3.14 -5.73
C PHE A 38 13.31 -4.13 -4.66
N HIS A 39 14.21 -4.96 -4.14
CA HIS A 39 13.89 -5.88 -3.04
C HIS A 39 13.45 -5.12 -1.77
N LEU A 40 14.15 -4.06 -1.44
CA LEU A 40 13.78 -3.19 -0.32
C LEU A 40 12.42 -2.53 -0.53
N TYR A 41 12.18 -2.04 -1.75
CA TYR A 41 10.89 -1.47 -2.14
C TYR A 41 9.74 -2.48 -2.02
N LEU A 42 9.94 -3.72 -2.46
CA LEU A 42 8.92 -4.77 -2.33
C LEU A 42 8.62 -5.11 -0.87
N LYS A 43 9.63 -5.05 -0.01
CA LYS A 43 9.50 -5.37 1.41
C LYS A 43 8.89 -4.24 2.23
N GLU A 44 9.39 -3.02 2.04
CA GLU A 44 9.11 -1.87 2.90
C GLU A 44 8.16 -0.85 2.26
N GLY A 45 7.91 -0.94 0.95
CA GLY A 45 7.08 0.01 0.23
C GLY A 45 7.82 1.32 -0.12
N TYR A 46 7.04 2.39 -0.27
CA TYR A 46 7.56 3.67 -0.78
C TYR A 46 7.31 4.87 0.14
N TYR A 47 6.92 4.64 1.36
CA TYR A 47 6.64 5.74 2.30
C TYR A 47 7.92 6.47 2.72
N PRO A 48 7.98 7.81 2.61
CA PRO A 48 9.18 8.60 2.91
C PRO A 48 9.70 8.43 4.32
N PHE A 49 8.82 8.31 5.30
CA PHE A 49 9.19 8.17 6.71
C PHE A 49 9.96 6.88 7.06
N TYR A 50 10.09 5.94 6.10
CA TYR A 50 11.01 4.80 6.24
C TYR A 50 12.45 5.25 6.49
N PHE A 51 12.90 6.32 5.80
CA PHE A 51 14.26 6.83 5.92
C PHE A 51 14.47 7.70 7.15
N GLU A 52 13.42 8.26 7.71
CA GLU A 52 13.47 9.06 8.92
C GLU A 52 13.75 8.18 10.14
N ASN A 53 13.06 7.05 10.27
CA ASN A 53 13.26 6.12 11.37
C ASN A 53 12.89 4.67 11.00
N LYS A 54 13.88 3.93 10.50
CA LYS A 54 13.70 2.52 10.10
C LYS A 54 13.22 1.61 11.23
N LYS A 55 13.61 1.88 12.48
CA LYS A 55 13.21 1.04 13.63
C LYS A 55 11.74 1.20 13.98
N MET A 56 11.19 2.38 13.78
CA MET A 56 9.80 2.70 14.12
C MET A 56 8.86 2.60 12.91
N TYR A 57 9.38 2.32 11.73
CA TYR A 57 8.64 2.34 10.48
C TYR A 57 7.35 1.49 10.51
N HIS A 58 7.47 0.24 10.92
CA HIS A 58 6.31 -0.66 10.99
C HIS A 58 5.28 -0.20 12.04
N ASN A 59 5.74 0.33 13.16
CA ASN A 59 4.84 0.89 14.18
C ASN A 59 4.08 2.12 13.65
N VAL A 60 4.74 2.96 12.86
CA VAL A 60 4.09 4.11 12.23
C VAL A 60 3.03 3.65 11.23
N ILE A 61 3.33 2.67 10.37
CA ILE A 61 2.34 2.09 9.44
C ILE A 61 1.15 1.49 10.21
N GLU A 62 1.42 0.71 11.24
CA GLU A 62 0.36 0.10 12.06
C GLU A 62 -0.54 1.17 12.70
N ASN A 63 0.04 2.23 13.24
CA ASN A 63 -0.70 3.35 13.81
C ASN A 63 -1.55 4.07 12.76
N VAL A 64 -1.03 4.29 11.55
CA VAL A 64 -1.78 4.90 10.45
C VAL A 64 -2.97 4.02 10.06
N ILE A 65 -2.76 2.72 9.89
CA ILE A 65 -3.84 1.77 9.56
C ILE A 65 -4.90 1.76 10.68
N ASN A 66 -4.47 1.70 11.93
CA ASN A 66 -5.37 1.73 13.08
C ASN A 66 -6.17 3.02 13.12
N TYR A 67 -5.52 4.17 12.89
CA TYR A 67 -6.19 5.46 12.85
C TYR A 67 -7.27 5.53 11.76
N ILE A 68 -6.96 5.09 10.54
CA ILE A 68 -7.90 5.05 9.43
C ILE A 68 -9.10 4.14 9.77
N VAL A 69 -8.83 2.94 10.28
CA VAL A 69 -9.89 1.97 10.58
C VAL A 69 -10.77 2.41 11.76
N ASP A 70 -10.15 2.91 12.84
CA ASP A 70 -10.88 3.25 14.07
C ASP A 70 -11.58 4.61 14.00
N ASN A 71 -11.05 5.57 13.24
CA ASN A 71 -11.56 6.92 13.18
C ASN A 71 -12.23 7.25 11.83
N GLU A 72 -11.47 7.17 10.72
CA GLU A 72 -12.00 7.64 9.45
C GLU A 72 -13.15 6.77 8.93
N LEU A 73 -13.02 5.45 8.98
CA LEU A 73 -14.07 4.56 8.51
C LEU A 73 -15.33 4.60 9.40
N THR A 74 -15.17 4.84 10.71
CA THR A 74 -16.30 4.98 11.62
C THR A 74 -17.00 6.32 11.48
N MET A 75 -16.25 7.43 11.45
CA MET A 75 -16.79 8.78 11.38
C MET A 75 -17.45 9.11 10.03
N PHE A 76 -16.76 8.77 8.92
CA PHE A 76 -17.20 9.20 7.59
C PHE A 76 -18.05 8.15 6.86
N ARG A 77 -18.04 6.90 7.30
CA ARG A 77 -18.72 5.81 6.60
C ARG A 77 -19.78 5.08 7.40
N GLY A 78 -20.08 5.61 8.58
CA GLY A 78 -21.15 5.06 9.44
C GLY A 78 -20.92 3.60 9.82
N LEU A 79 -19.66 3.19 9.96
CA LEU A 79 -19.35 1.89 10.51
C LEU A 79 -19.46 1.95 12.01
N GLU A 80 -20.19 1.00 12.59
CA GLU A 80 -20.27 0.89 14.05
C GLU A 80 -18.89 0.59 14.64
N VAL A 81 -18.55 1.20 15.76
CA VAL A 81 -17.27 1.04 16.45
C VAL A 81 -16.89 -0.44 16.69
N GLY A 82 -17.88 -1.30 16.92
CA GLY A 82 -17.68 -2.75 17.08
C GLY A 82 -17.19 -3.49 15.82
N ASN A 83 -17.21 -2.85 14.66
CA ASN A 83 -16.80 -3.46 13.40
C ASN A 83 -15.30 -3.28 13.09
N SER A 84 -14.61 -2.36 13.74
CA SER A 84 -13.17 -2.11 13.55
C SER A 84 -12.34 -3.39 13.71
N ARG A 85 -12.64 -4.20 14.72
CA ARG A 85 -11.93 -5.47 14.95
C ARG A 85 -12.09 -6.43 13.77
N ARG A 86 -13.28 -6.52 13.17
CA ARG A 86 -13.55 -7.37 12.01
C ARG A 86 -12.85 -6.87 10.76
N ILE A 87 -12.78 -5.55 10.59
CA ILE A 87 -12.06 -4.92 9.47
C ILE A 87 -10.55 -5.17 9.59
N LYS A 88 -9.98 -5.04 10.80
CA LYS A 88 -8.56 -5.36 11.05
C LYS A 88 -8.27 -6.83 10.79
N ALA A 89 -9.15 -7.75 11.21
CA ALA A 89 -9.03 -9.17 10.92
C ALA A 89 -9.10 -9.43 9.39
N LEU A 90 -9.97 -8.71 8.67
CA LEU A 90 -10.05 -8.78 7.22
C LEU A 90 -8.73 -8.35 6.55
N LEU A 91 -8.16 -7.22 6.96
CA LEU A 91 -6.85 -6.76 6.47
C LEU A 91 -5.75 -7.78 6.73
N GLN A 92 -5.72 -8.36 7.93
CA GLN A 92 -4.74 -9.38 8.31
C GLN A 92 -4.85 -10.65 7.46
N VAL A 93 -6.05 -11.08 7.12
CA VAL A 93 -6.26 -12.24 6.23
C VAL A 93 -5.82 -11.89 4.82
N LEU A 94 -6.23 -10.71 4.30
CA LEU A 94 -5.84 -10.24 2.97
C LEU A 94 -4.32 -10.12 2.82
N SER A 95 -3.61 -9.57 3.80
CA SER A 95 -2.15 -9.39 3.74
C SER A 95 -1.37 -10.71 3.58
N LYS A 96 -1.96 -11.83 3.98
CA LYS A 96 -1.37 -13.18 3.86
C LYS A 96 -1.70 -13.87 2.52
N MET A 97 -2.61 -13.28 1.73
CA MET A 97 -3.15 -13.91 0.52
C MET A 97 -2.66 -13.27 -0.79
N VAL A 98 -1.81 -12.26 -0.73
CA VAL A 98 -1.35 -11.50 -1.92
C VAL A 98 -0.12 -12.18 -2.57
N PRO A 99 -0.03 -12.27 -3.91
CA PRO A 99 -1.03 -11.96 -4.92
C PRO A 99 -2.03 -13.11 -5.10
N TYR A 100 -3.32 -12.84 -5.03
CA TYR A 100 -4.33 -13.89 -5.09
C TYR A 100 -5.69 -13.40 -5.58
N GLU A 101 -6.40 -14.25 -6.30
CA GLU A 101 -7.81 -14.04 -6.62
C GLU A 101 -8.67 -14.35 -5.38
N VAL A 102 -9.30 -13.32 -4.83
CA VAL A 102 -9.98 -13.41 -3.53
C VAL A 102 -11.34 -14.08 -3.68
N ASP A 103 -11.49 -15.29 -3.14
CA ASP A 103 -12.80 -15.92 -2.93
C ASP A 103 -13.53 -15.25 -1.75
N ILE A 104 -14.49 -14.40 -2.07
CA ILE A 104 -15.29 -13.65 -1.09
C ILE A 104 -16.04 -14.59 -0.13
N SER A 105 -16.51 -15.74 -0.60
CA SER A 105 -17.24 -16.69 0.25
C SER A 105 -16.32 -17.37 1.27
N LYS A 106 -15.10 -17.72 0.86
CA LYS A 106 -14.07 -18.26 1.75
C LYS A 106 -13.62 -17.20 2.76
N LEU A 107 -13.40 -15.97 2.30
CA LEU A 107 -13.00 -14.84 3.14
C LEU A 107 -14.06 -14.54 4.21
N SER A 108 -15.35 -14.49 3.83
CA SER A 108 -16.48 -14.26 4.73
C SER A 108 -16.56 -15.31 5.83
N ARG A 109 -16.39 -16.60 5.46
CA ARG A 109 -16.36 -17.72 6.41
C ARG A 109 -15.18 -17.63 7.38
N THR A 110 -13.98 -17.28 6.87
CA THR A 110 -12.77 -17.17 7.70
C THR A 110 -12.91 -16.08 8.77
N ILE A 111 -13.61 -14.97 8.45
CA ILE A 111 -13.76 -13.83 9.36
C ILE A 111 -15.04 -13.94 10.19
N GLY A 112 -15.93 -14.86 9.86
CA GLY A 112 -17.21 -15.06 10.57
C GLY A 112 -18.21 -13.93 10.33
N ILE A 113 -18.25 -13.37 9.11
CA ILE A 113 -19.21 -12.33 8.68
C ILE A 113 -19.93 -12.73 7.40
N GLN A 114 -21.09 -12.12 7.17
CA GLN A 114 -21.88 -12.40 5.97
C GLN A 114 -21.23 -11.81 4.71
N ARG A 115 -21.41 -12.46 3.57
CA ARG A 115 -20.88 -12.02 2.27
C ARG A 115 -21.21 -10.57 1.91
N PRO A 116 -22.43 -10.04 2.08
CA PRO A 116 -22.74 -8.64 1.80
C PRO A 116 -21.92 -7.67 2.68
N THR A 117 -21.73 -8.02 3.95
CA THR A 117 -20.94 -7.23 4.90
C THR A 117 -19.46 -7.25 4.50
N THR A 118 -18.93 -8.40 4.09
CA THR A 118 -17.54 -8.51 3.58
C THR A 118 -17.33 -7.61 2.37
N LEU A 119 -18.25 -7.62 1.41
CA LEU A 119 -18.17 -6.75 0.24
C LEU A 119 -18.21 -5.25 0.62
N LYS A 120 -19.08 -4.88 1.57
CA LYS A 120 -19.14 -3.50 2.10
C LYS A 120 -17.81 -3.10 2.73
N TYR A 121 -17.19 -3.97 3.53
CA TYR A 121 -15.90 -3.67 4.16
C TYR A 121 -14.77 -3.56 3.14
N LEU A 122 -14.72 -4.45 2.14
CA LEU A 122 -13.74 -4.37 1.05
C LEU A 122 -13.87 -3.05 0.28
N LYS A 123 -15.10 -2.63 -0.03
CA LYS A 123 -15.35 -1.34 -0.68
C LYS A 123 -14.84 -0.18 0.18
N ASN A 124 -15.14 -0.16 1.47
CA ASN A 124 -14.69 0.90 2.37
C ASN A 124 -13.16 0.95 2.49
N LEU A 125 -12.50 -0.23 2.55
CA LEU A 125 -11.04 -0.30 2.58
C LEU A 125 -10.39 0.17 1.28
N GLU A 126 -11.01 -0.09 0.13
CA GLU A 126 -10.57 0.39 -1.17
C GLU A 126 -10.73 1.91 -1.29
N GLU A 127 -11.85 2.44 -0.85
CA GLU A 127 -12.11 3.88 -0.83
C GLU A 127 -11.23 4.65 0.17
N ALA A 128 -10.75 3.99 1.23
CA ALA A 128 -9.75 4.49 2.15
C ALA A 128 -8.30 4.28 1.65
N ALA A 129 -8.13 3.78 0.43
CA ALA A 129 -6.84 3.47 -0.19
C ALA A 129 -5.94 2.49 0.61
N LEU A 130 -6.53 1.71 1.53
CA LEU A 130 -5.81 0.66 2.29
C LEU A 130 -5.61 -0.61 1.47
N ILE A 131 -6.49 -0.87 0.51
CA ILE A 131 -6.38 -1.95 -0.47
C ILE A 131 -6.68 -1.42 -1.87
N ARG A 132 -6.24 -2.18 -2.88
CA ARG A 132 -6.59 -1.94 -4.28
C ARG A 132 -6.98 -3.27 -4.91
N ARG A 133 -8.12 -3.30 -5.55
CA ARG A 133 -8.52 -4.42 -6.41
C ARG A 133 -7.91 -4.20 -7.80
N LEU A 134 -7.36 -5.24 -8.35
CA LEU A 134 -6.82 -5.27 -9.71
C LEU A 134 -7.89 -5.77 -10.68
#